data_336600e3a3e1d01e0e748621b2c04819
#
_entry.id   336600e3a3e1d01e0e748621b2c04819
#
_cell.length_a   1.000
_cell.length_b   1.000
_cell.length_c   1.000
_cell.angle_alpha   90.00
_cell.angle_beta   90.00
_cell.angle_gamma   90.00
#
_symmetry.space_group_name_H-M   'P 1'
#
loop_
_entity.id
_entity.type
_entity.pdbx_description
1 polymer ?
#
loop_
_entity_poly.entity_id
_entity_poly.type
_entity_poly.pdbx_seq_one_letter_code
_entity_poly.pdbx_strand_id
1 'polypeptide(L)'
;MAEELLSHEPATGALLWRSPVGDVDEEVAAARAGWAGWAARPVAFRIETLRRFANTVRARADAFADLIARETGKPLWEAKTEIDSVVAKVDISVSAYAERTAQRRLDSPMGARTSVRHKPHGVLAVLGPYNFPAHLPNGHTVPALLAGNAVVFKPSEKTPATGAFLVECYHAAGVPAECMRLVIGGPAAGKALAEHPGIDGLLFTGSARTGLALNRAFANKPEKILALEMGGNNPIVVWDTPDVDTAATIVVQSAFTSAGQRCTAARRLIVQDALYDPLVAAIDKLAGRLIVGAPHDDPQPFMGPVIDNPAADGLQDGFVGLLTRGGRVIRHLVRSDPDLPFLSPAMIDVTDMPDRPDAELFGPILQVFRAHDFDEAIEEANATRYGLAASLISQTPALYDRFWAGIRAGVVNWNRPTNGAPSNAPFGGVGWSGNHRPSAYYAADYCAYPVVSSEAEAARAAIGIGLRDP
;
A
#
# COMPACT_ATOMS: atom_id res chain seq x y z
N MET A 1 1.87 14.50 -32.74
CA MET A 1 0.73 13.84 -32.07
C MET A 1 1.01 13.91 -30.58
N ALA A 2 0.02 14.25 -29.76
CA ALA A 2 0.20 14.19 -28.30
C ALA A 2 0.52 12.74 -27.91
N GLU A 3 1.44 12.55 -26.95
CA GLU A 3 1.76 11.24 -26.41
C GLU A 3 0.52 10.68 -25.69
N GLU A 4 0.13 9.44 -26.01
CA GLU A 4 -1.00 8.76 -25.36
C GLU A 4 -0.50 7.65 -24.45
N LEU A 5 -1.13 7.50 -23.30
CA LEU A 5 -0.98 6.33 -22.42
C LEU A 5 -2.09 5.32 -22.75
N LEU A 6 -1.68 4.08 -22.97
CA LEU A 6 -2.58 2.96 -23.28
C LEU A 6 -2.63 1.99 -22.08
N SER A 7 -3.81 1.51 -21.74
CA SER A 7 -4.01 0.42 -20.78
C SER A 7 -4.58 -0.80 -21.49
N HIS A 8 -4.02 -1.98 -21.18
CA HIS A 8 -4.42 -3.25 -21.78
C HIS A 8 -4.87 -4.22 -20.68
N GLU A 9 -5.78 -5.10 -21.03
CA GLU A 9 -6.18 -6.21 -20.15
C GLU A 9 -5.08 -7.26 -20.06
N PRO A 10 -4.51 -7.55 -18.87
CA PRO A 10 -3.50 -8.59 -18.74
C PRO A 10 -3.96 -9.97 -19.22
N ALA A 11 -5.24 -10.30 -19.05
CA ALA A 11 -5.78 -11.61 -19.37
C ALA A 11 -5.97 -11.85 -20.88
N THR A 12 -6.07 -10.81 -21.71
CA THR A 12 -6.39 -10.93 -23.14
C THR A 12 -5.41 -10.17 -24.05
N GLY A 13 -4.62 -9.25 -23.49
CA GLY A 13 -3.81 -8.31 -24.25
C GLY A 13 -4.61 -7.21 -24.97
N ALA A 14 -5.94 -7.20 -24.86
CA ALA A 14 -6.82 -6.26 -25.53
C ALA A 14 -6.65 -4.84 -24.98
N LEU A 15 -6.75 -3.85 -25.86
CA LEU A 15 -6.78 -2.43 -25.44
C LEU A 15 -8.06 -2.16 -24.65
N LEU A 16 -7.89 -1.75 -23.37
CA LEU A 16 -8.98 -1.44 -22.47
C LEU A 16 -9.32 0.06 -22.46
N TRP A 17 -8.28 0.91 -22.46
CA TRP A 17 -8.44 2.34 -22.27
C TRP A 17 -7.26 3.12 -22.86
N ARG A 18 -7.48 4.40 -23.19
CA ARG A 18 -6.44 5.32 -23.64
C ARG A 18 -6.76 6.77 -23.27
N SER A 19 -5.74 7.56 -23.05
CA SER A 19 -5.84 9.00 -22.81
C SER A 19 -4.55 9.71 -23.20
N PRO A 20 -4.62 10.99 -23.58
CA PRO A 20 -3.44 11.84 -23.66
C PRO A 20 -2.69 11.89 -22.32
N VAL A 21 -1.37 12.04 -22.40
CA VAL A 21 -0.56 12.33 -21.21
C VAL A 21 -0.89 13.72 -20.69
N GLY A 22 -1.11 13.83 -19.36
CA GLY A 22 -1.50 15.08 -18.70
C GLY A 22 -0.31 16.02 -18.50
N ASP A 23 -0.60 17.31 -18.42
CA ASP A 23 0.34 18.36 -18.08
C ASP A 23 0.46 18.52 -16.54
N VAL A 24 1.63 18.20 -15.99
CA VAL A 24 1.86 18.26 -14.54
C VAL A 24 1.78 19.69 -14.01
N ASP A 25 2.29 20.67 -14.75
CA ASP A 25 2.32 22.07 -14.32
C ASP A 25 0.90 22.66 -14.27
N GLU A 26 0.05 22.33 -15.27
CA GLU A 26 -1.36 22.73 -15.29
C GLU A 26 -2.12 22.12 -14.11
N GLU A 27 -1.93 20.82 -13.85
CA GLU A 27 -2.65 20.11 -12.79
C GLU A 27 -2.26 20.61 -11.39
N VAL A 28 -0.98 20.88 -11.15
CA VAL A 28 -0.50 21.44 -9.88
C VAL A 28 -0.96 22.90 -9.72
N ALA A 29 -0.93 23.71 -10.77
CA ALA A 29 -1.40 25.09 -10.72
C ALA A 29 -2.90 25.16 -10.39
N ALA A 30 -3.73 24.30 -11.02
CA ALA A 30 -5.15 24.21 -10.71
C ALA A 30 -5.40 23.79 -9.26
N ALA A 31 -4.68 22.76 -8.75
CA ALA A 31 -4.77 22.35 -7.35
C ALA A 31 -4.40 23.47 -6.38
N ARG A 32 -3.35 24.24 -6.69
CA ARG A 32 -2.91 25.37 -5.88
C ARG A 32 -3.95 26.49 -5.85
N ALA A 33 -4.62 26.75 -6.97
CA ALA A 33 -5.68 27.77 -7.05
C ALA A 33 -6.92 27.36 -6.24
N GLY A 34 -7.32 26.07 -6.27
CA GLY A 34 -8.53 25.57 -5.58
C GLY A 34 -8.34 25.33 -4.08
N TRP A 35 -7.12 25.01 -3.65
CA TRP A 35 -6.83 24.56 -2.29
C TRP A 35 -7.39 25.43 -1.17
N ALA A 36 -7.17 26.76 -1.23
CA ALA A 36 -7.59 27.67 -0.15
C ALA A 36 -9.12 27.65 0.08
N GLY A 37 -9.89 27.54 -0.99
CA GLY A 37 -11.35 27.43 -0.92
C GLY A 37 -11.82 26.14 -0.24
N TRP A 38 -11.15 25.03 -0.51
CA TRP A 38 -11.45 23.75 0.13
C TRP A 38 -11.00 23.73 1.61
N ALA A 39 -9.81 24.21 1.90
CA ALA A 39 -9.26 24.29 3.26
C ALA A 39 -10.16 25.14 4.18
N ALA A 40 -10.77 26.20 3.66
CA ALA A 40 -11.69 27.08 4.39
C ALA A 40 -13.05 26.43 4.70
N ARG A 41 -13.43 25.35 4.04
CA ARG A 41 -14.70 24.67 4.34
C ARG A 41 -14.65 24.05 5.73
N PRO A 42 -15.77 24.10 6.50
CA PRO A 42 -15.85 23.36 7.77
C PRO A 42 -15.55 21.87 7.60
N VAL A 43 -14.91 21.24 8.61
CA VAL A 43 -14.62 19.80 8.55
C VAL A 43 -15.89 18.96 8.34
N ALA A 44 -17.01 19.36 8.93
CA ALA A 44 -18.30 18.68 8.74
C ALA A 44 -18.73 18.65 7.27
N PHE A 45 -18.51 19.75 6.52
CA PHE A 45 -18.79 19.79 5.09
C PHE A 45 -17.90 18.83 4.30
N ARG A 46 -16.61 18.77 4.64
CA ARG A 46 -15.67 17.84 4.00
C ARG A 46 -16.03 16.36 4.29
N ILE A 47 -16.41 16.05 5.54
CA ILE A 47 -16.91 14.73 5.94
C ILE A 47 -18.13 14.33 5.12
N GLU A 48 -19.13 15.21 5.02
CA GLU A 48 -20.34 14.94 4.25
C GLU A 48 -20.04 14.71 2.77
N THR A 49 -19.16 15.52 2.18
CA THR A 49 -18.74 15.36 0.78
C THR A 49 -18.05 14.01 0.56
N LEU A 50 -17.15 13.60 1.47
CA LEU A 50 -16.48 12.30 1.37
C LEU A 50 -17.45 11.12 1.61
N ARG A 51 -18.47 11.27 2.44
CA ARG A 51 -19.53 10.26 2.58
C ARG A 51 -20.37 10.16 1.30
N ARG A 52 -20.64 11.27 0.60
CA ARG A 52 -21.25 11.21 -0.74
C ARG A 52 -20.35 10.48 -1.73
N PHE A 53 -19.02 10.68 -1.66
CA PHE A 53 -18.08 9.90 -2.47
C PHE A 53 -18.21 8.39 -2.20
N ALA A 54 -18.24 7.95 -0.95
CA ALA A 54 -18.47 6.54 -0.61
C ALA A 54 -19.78 6.00 -1.20
N ASN A 55 -20.85 6.80 -1.15
CA ASN A 55 -22.14 6.43 -1.74
C ASN A 55 -22.08 6.38 -3.28
N THR A 56 -21.36 7.30 -3.91
CA THR A 56 -21.13 7.29 -5.38
C THR A 56 -20.39 6.04 -5.81
N VAL A 57 -19.35 5.64 -5.06
CA VAL A 57 -18.62 4.40 -5.32
C VAL A 57 -19.54 3.18 -5.16
N ARG A 58 -20.36 3.12 -4.09
CA ARG A 58 -21.34 2.02 -3.91
C ARG A 58 -22.33 1.92 -5.06
N ALA A 59 -22.84 3.05 -5.53
CA ALA A 59 -23.79 3.07 -6.63
C ALA A 59 -23.18 2.61 -7.96
N ARG A 60 -21.85 2.65 -8.09
CA ARG A 60 -21.09 2.23 -9.29
C ARG A 60 -20.24 0.98 -9.04
N ALA A 61 -20.49 0.25 -7.94
CA ALA A 61 -19.61 -0.82 -7.43
C ALA A 61 -19.31 -1.91 -8.48
N ASP A 62 -20.32 -2.43 -9.16
CA ASP A 62 -20.14 -3.50 -10.14
C ASP A 62 -19.32 -3.03 -11.35
N ALA A 63 -19.59 -1.85 -11.89
CA ALA A 63 -18.83 -1.30 -13.01
C ALA A 63 -17.37 -0.99 -12.62
N PHE A 64 -17.17 -0.51 -11.38
CA PHE A 64 -15.83 -0.21 -10.89
C PHE A 64 -15.02 -1.49 -10.58
N ALA A 65 -15.66 -2.51 -10.00
CA ALA A 65 -15.05 -3.82 -9.77
C ALA A 65 -14.69 -4.52 -11.09
N ASP A 66 -15.57 -4.45 -12.10
CA ASP A 66 -15.30 -4.95 -13.45
C ASP A 66 -14.06 -4.29 -14.06
N LEU A 67 -13.99 -2.96 -14.01
CA LEU A 67 -12.85 -2.21 -14.52
C LEU A 67 -11.55 -2.59 -13.83
N ILE A 68 -11.55 -2.67 -12.48
CA ILE A 68 -10.37 -3.10 -11.71
C ILE A 68 -9.96 -4.51 -12.10
N ALA A 69 -10.90 -5.45 -12.19
CA ALA A 69 -10.63 -6.82 -12.56
C ALA A 69 -9.98 -6.93 -13.94
N ARG A 70 -10.54 -6.23 -14.93
CA ARG A 70 -10.02 -6.21 -16.31
C ARG A 70 -8.65 -5.55 -16.41
N GLU A 71 -8.46 -4.42 -15.73
CA GLU A 71 -7.22 -3.64 -15.83
C GLU A 71 -6.05 -4.25 -15.05
N THR A 72 -6.34 -4.97 -13.96
CA THR A 72 -5.30 -5.61 -13.12
C THR A 72 -5.11 -7.10 -13.39
N GLY A 73 -6.07 -7.74 -14.06
CA GLY A 73 -6.10 -9.18 -14.24
C GLY A 73 -6.57 -9.98 -13.02
N LYS A 74 -6.85 -9.34 -11.86
CA LYS A 74 -7.29 -10.06 -10.65
C LYS A 74 -8.73 -10.60 -10.80
N PRO A 75 -9.08 -11.73 -10.14
CA PRO A 75 -10.42 -12.26 -10.14
C PRO A 75 -11.47 -11.22 -9.74
N LEU A 76 -12.65 -11.28 -10.34
CA LEU A 76 -13.73 -10.32 -10.05
C LEU A 76 -14.14 -10.32 -8.57
N TRP A 77 -14.15 -11.49 -7.90
CA TRP A 77 -14.44 -11.55 -6.47
C TRP A 77 -13.46 -10.74 -5.63
N GLU A 78 -12.20 -10.72 -6.03
CA GLU A 78 -11.15 -9.95 -5.35
C GLU A 78 -11.30 -8.45 -5.61
N ALA A 79 -11.60 -8.05 -6.86
CA ALA A 79 -11.85 -6.66 -7.22
C ALA A 79 -13.05 -6.08 -6.43
N LYS A 80 -14.09 -6.87 -6.16
CA LYS A 80 -15.23 -6.47 -5.31
C LYS A 80 -14.78 -6.16 -3.87
N THR A 81 -13.85 -6.94 -3.30
CA THR A 81 -13.33 -6.64 -1.94
C THR A 81 -12.52 -5.33 -1.89
N GLU A 82 -11.92 -4.93 -3.01
CA GLU A 82 -11.24 -3.65 -3.12
C GLU A 82 -12.23 -2.48 -3.06
N ILE A 83 -13.38 -2.60 -3.72
CA ILE A 83 -14.45 -1.58 -3.65
C ILE A 83 -14.96 -1.41 -2.22
N ASP A 84 -15.21 -2.50 -1.50
CA ASP A 84 -15.63 -2.44 -0.11
C ASP A 84 -14.59 -1.68 0.76
N SER A 85 -13.32 -1.89 0.49
CA SER A 85 -12.22 -1.20 1.17
C SER A 85 -12.16 0.28 0.85
N VAL A 86 -12.41 0.68 -0.43
CA VAL A 86 -12.50 2.09 -0.85
C VAL A 86 -13.63 2.81 -0.10
N VAL A 87 -14.80 2.17 -0.02
CA VAL A 87 -15.97 2.72 0.66
C VAL A 87 -15.75 2.85 2.17
N ALA A 88 -15.27 1.80 2.82
CA ALA A 88 -15.05 1.77 4.27
C ALA A 88 -14.00 2.80 4.72
N LYS A 89 -13.05 3.14 3.84
CA LYS A 89 -11.95 4.05 4.16
C LYS A 89 -12.43 5.43 4.59
N VAL A 90 -13.59 5.89 4.12
CA VAL A 90 -14.11 7.21 4.47
C VAL A 90 -14.39 7.32 5.97
N ASP A 91 -15.23 6.43 6.52
CA ASP A 91 -15.58 6.49 7.95
C ASP A 91 -14.39 6.10 8.85
N ILE A 92 -13.52 5.21 8.40
CA ILE A 92 -12.24 4.92 9.07
C ILE A 92 -11.38 6.18 9.17
N SER A 93 -11.27 6.97 8.08
CA SER A 93 -10.49 8.20 8.09
C SER A 93 -11.15 9.30 8.93
N VAL A 94 -12.47 9.37 8.97
CA VAL A 94 -13.22 10.29 9.86
C VAL A 94 -12.91 9.98 11.33
N SER A 95 -12.94 8.70 11.71
CA SER A 95 -12.59 8.26 13.06
C SER A 95 -11.13 8.57 13.40
N ALA A 96 -10.22 8.28 12.46
CA ALA A 96 -8.80 8.58 12.61
C ALA A 96 -8.54 10.08 12.77
N TYR A 97 -9.18 10.90 11.95
CA TYR A 97 -9.07 12.37 12.02
C TYR A 97 -9.54 12.89 13.39
N ALA A 98 -10.70 12.40 13.89
CA ALA A 98 -11.25 12.80 15.16
C ALA A 98 -10.35 12.40 16.34
N GLU A 99 -9.72 11.23 16.29
CA GLU A 99 -8.85 10.74 17.36
C GLU A 99 -7.46 11.39 17.33
N ARG A 100 -6.85 11.47 16.15
CA ARG A 100 -5.43 11.78 16.01
C ARG A 100 -5.15 13.26 15.77
N THR A 101 -6.11 14.01 15.22
CA THR A 101 -5.96 15.43 14.89
C THR A 101 -6.96 16.33 15.61
N ALA A 102 -7.64 15.79 16.64
CA ALA A 102 -8.61 16.56 17.42
C ALA A 102 -8.01 17.81 18.05
N GLN A 103 -8.80 18.86 18.08
CA GLN A 103 -8.43 20.06 18.83
C GLN A 103 -8.34 19.74 20.32
N ARG A 104 -7.23 20.10 20.97
CA ARG A 104 -7.01 19.94 22.40
C ARG A 104 -6.77 21.30 23.05
N ARG A 105 -7.33 21.51 24.23
CA ARG A 105 -6.98 22.62 25.11
C ARG A 105 -6.00 22.13 26.15
N LEU A 106 -4.99 22.94 26.41
CA LEU A 106 -3.97 22.66 27.42
C LEU A 106 -4.06 23.74 28.51
N ASP A 107 -3.84 23.32 29.75
CA ASP A 107 -3.74 24.26 30.86
C ASP A 107 -2.53 25.15 30.67
N SER A 108 -2.70 26.45 30.94
CA SER A 108 -1.62 27.44 30.82
C SER A 108 -1.41 28.13 32.16
N PRO A 109 -0.17 28.13 32.71
CA PRO A 109 0.13 28.78 34.00
C PRO A 109 0.02 30.28 33.95
N MET A 110 -0.09 30.90 32.77
CA MET A 110 -0.11 32.36 32.58
C MET A 110 -1.49 32.94 32.25
N GLY A 111 -2.57 32.19 32.49
CA GLY A 111 -3.94 32.67 32.26
C GLY A 111 -4.33 32.84 30.78
N ALA A 112 -3.46 32.44 29.85
CA ALA A 112 -3.75 32.40 28.44
C ALA A 112 -4.42 31.07 28.09
N ARG A 113 -5.27 31.05 27.06
CA ARG A 113 -5.84 29.84 26.50
C ARG A 113 -4.83 29.21 25.56
N THR A 114 -4.30 28.03 25.89
CA THR A 114 -3.43 27.28 24.98
C THR A 114 -4.24 26.23 24.25
N SER A 115 -4.12 26.17 22.93
CA SER A 115 -4.83 25.22 22.06
C SER A 115 -3.85 24.56 21.10
N VAL A 116 -4.06 23.24 20.87
CA VAL A 116 -3.41 22.51 19.76
C VAL A 116 -4.46 22.25 18.70
N ARG A 117 -4.19 22.67 17.50
CA ARG A 117 -5.04 22.47 16.31
C ARG A 117 -4.18 21.98 15.15
N HIS A 118 -4.80 21.38 14.14
CA HIS A 118 -4.10 20.88 12.96
C HIS A 118 -4.47 21.71 11.73
N LYS A 119 -3.50 21.91 10.84
CA LYS A 119 -3.68 22.59 9.55
C LYS A 119 -3.27 21.65 8.40
N PRO A 120 -3.93 21.73 7.23
CA PRO A 120 -3.47 21.06 6.02
C PRO A 120 -2.13 21.62 5.55
N HIS A 121 -1.34 20.77 4.88
CA HIS A 121 -0.08 21.21 4.25
C HIS A 121 -0.32 22.13 3.05
N GLY A 122 -1.30 21.79 2.20
CA GLY A 122 -1.58 22.51 0.97
C GLY A 122 -1.95 21.58 -0.18
N VAL A 123 -1.07 21.42 -1.16
CA VAL A 123 -1.22 20.52 -2.30
C VAL A 123 -0.34 19.29 -2.08
N LEU A 124 -0.97 18.12 -2.00
CA LEU A 124 -0.30 16.84 -1.85
C LEU A 124 -0.35 16.03 -3.15
N ALA A 125 0.81 15.59 -3.61
CA ALA A 125 0.90 14.61 -4.68
C ALA A 125 0.64 13.21 -4.13
N VAL A 126 -0.15 12.39 -4.83
CA VAL A 126 -0.36 10.98 -4.52
C VAL A 126 0.10 10.15 -5.72
N LEU A 127 1.05 9.24 -5.51
CA LEU A 127 1.49 8.28 -6.52
C LEU A 127 0.96 6.88 -6.13
N GLY A 128 0.05 6.34 -6.96
CA GLY A 128 -0.62 5.08 -6.70
C GLY A 128 0.07 3.88 -7.38
N PRO A 129 -0.03 2.68 -6.78
CA PRO A 129 0.44 1.43 -7.35
C PRO A 129 -0.61 0.79 -8.26
N TYR A 130 -0.23 -0.27 -8.97
CA TYR A 130 -1.14 -0.98 -9.86
C TYR A 130 -1.90 -2.13 -9.20
N ASN A 131 -1.38 -2.70 -8.10
CA ASN A 131 -1.94 -3.92 -7.51
C ASN A 131 -3.27 -3.72 -6.76
N PHE A 132 -3.47 -2.56 -6.16
CA PHE A 132 -4.72 -2.07 -5.58
C PHE A 132 -4.93 -0.62 -6.02
N PRO A 133 -5.26 -0.42 -7.30
CA PRO A 133 -5.21 0.90 -7.96
C PRO A 133 -6.25 1.89 -7.47
N ALA A 134 -7.32 1.42 -6.83
CA ALA A 134 -8.32 2.25 -6.19
C ALA A 134 -8.08 2.39 -4.68
N HIS A 135 -7.90 1.26 -3.96
CA HIS A 135 -7.85 1.25 -2.50
C HIS A 135 -6.61 1.95 -1.92
N LEU A 136 -5.41 1.67 -2.43
CA LEU A 136 -4.19 2.21 -1.85
C LEU A 136 -4.05 3.73 -2.05
N PRO A 137 -4.23 4.30 -3.26
CA PRO A 137 -4.23 5.76 -3.40
C PRO A 137 -5.38 6.42 -2.65
N ASN A 138 -6.56 5.78 -2.56
CA ASN A 138 -7.67 6.25 -1.75
C ASN A 138 -7.30 6.31 -0.26
N GLY A 139 -6.42 5.40 0.20
CA GLY A 139 -5.85 5.40 1.54
C GLY A 139 -5.08 6.67 1.91
N HIS A 140 -4.53 7.37 0.92
CA HIS A 140 -3.88 8.68 1.06
C HIS A 140 -4.82 9.83 0.74
N THR A 141 -5.64 9.70 -0.31
CA THR A 141 -6.49 10.76 -0.83
C THR A 141 -7.60 11.17 0.15
N VAL A 142 -8.32 10.20 0.74
CA VAL A 142 -9.40 10.49 1.70
C VAL A 142 -8.89 11.29 2.90
N PRO A 143 -7.85 10.85 3.66
CA PRO A 143 -7.37 11.62 4.80
C PRO A 143 -6.76 12.96 4.38
N ALA A 144 -6.15 13.09 3.19
CA ALA A 144 -5.62 14.35 2.68
C ALA A 144 -6.74 15.37 2.42
N LEU A 145 -7.80 14.97 1.69
CA LEU A 145 -8.96 15.82 1.45
C LEU A 145 -9.72 16.15 2.73
N LEU A 146 -9.86 15.20 3.65
CA LEU A 146 -10.49 15.39 4.95
C LEU A 146 -9.76 16.43 5.80
N ALA A 147 -8.43 16.41 5.81
CA ALA A 147 -7.61 17.40 6.50
C ALA A 147 -7.71 18.79 5.86
N GLY A 148 -8.15 18.90 4.60
CA GLY A 148 -8.30 20.15 3.87
C GLY A 148 -7.19 20.44 2.84
N ASN A 149 -6.41 19.41 2.45
CA ASN A 149 -5.47 19.52 1.34
C ASN A 149 -6.21 19.43 0.00
N ALA A 150 -5.61 19.94 -1.06
CA ALA A 150 -5.88 19.52 -2.43
C ALA A 150 -4.94 18.36 -2.80
N VAL A 151 -5.38 17.51 -3.72
CA VAL A 151 -4.65 16.31 -4.14
C VAL A 151 -4.43 16.34 -5.65
N VAL A 152 -3.19 16.07 -6.06
CA VAL A 152 -2.83 15.76 -7.45
C VAL A 152 -2.47 14.27 -7.50
N PHE A 153 -3.36 13.49 -8.05
CA PHE A 153 -3.23 12.04 -8.11
C PHE A 153 -2.65 11.58 -9.45
N LYS A 154 -1.56 10.83 -9.39
CA LYS A 154 -1.03 10.09 -10.53
C LYS A 154 -1.18 8.60 -10.27
N PRO A 155 -2.09 7.91 -10.95
CA PRO A 155 -2.19 6.45 -10.88
C PRO A 155 -0.94 5.79 -11.50
N SER A 156 -0.78 4.51 -11.26
CA SER A 156 0.19 3.72 -12.03
C SER A 156 -0.14 3.80 -13.52
N GLU A 157 0.87 3.85 -14.36
CA GLU A 157 0.74 3.77 -15.82
C GLU A 157 0.18 2.42 -16.30
N LYS A 158 0.10 1.43 -15.40
CA LYS A 158 -0.50 0.12 -15.66
C LYS A 158 -2.01 0.09 -15.41
N THR A 159 -2.52 1.05 -14.61
CA THR A 159 -3.93 1.08 -14.18
C THR A 159 -4.50 2.50 -14.20
N PRO A 160 -4.33 3.24 -15.33
CA PRO A 160 -4.77 4.63 -15.43
C PRO A 160 -6.31 4.76 -15.48
N ALA A 161 -7.01 3.81 -16.08
CA ALA A 161 -8.47 3.85 -16.18
C ALA A 161 -9.14 3.74 -14.82
N THR A 162 -8.65 2.86 -13.94
CA THR A 162 -9.10 2.76 -12.54
C THR A 162 -8.87 4.08 -11.80
N GLY A 163 -7.72 4.72 -12.01
CA GLY A 163 -7.42 6.02 -11.42
C GLY A 163 -8.36 7.11 -11.90
N ALA A 164 -8.67 7.17 -13.20
CA ALA A 164 -9.62 8.11 -13.77
C ALA A 164 -11.03 7.90 -13.21
N PHE A 165 -11.50 6.65 -13.14
CA PHE A 165 -12.81 6.32 -12.57
C PHE A 165 -12.93 6.75 -11.10
N LEU A 166 -11.85 6.55 -10.30
CA LEU A 166 -11.81 6.97 -8.91
C LEU A 166 -11.97 8.50 -8.79
N VAL A 167 -11.26 9.28 -9.62
CA VAL A 167 -11.36 10.75 -9.64
C VAL A 167 -12.73 11.23 -10.08
N GLU A 168 -13.34 10.60 -11.08
CA GLU A 168 -14.73 10.87 -11.46
C GLU A 168 -15.72 10.70 -10.30
N CYS A 169 -15.52 9.65 -9.47
CA CYS A 169 -16.35 9.44 -8.28
C CYS A 169 -16.21 10.57 -7.26
N TYR A 170 -15.01 11.13 -7.07
CA TYR A 170 -14.79 12.29 -6.21
C TYR A 170 -15.49 13.53 -6.74
N HIS A 171 -15.37 13.81 -8.04
CA HIS A 171 -16.04 14.96 -8.68
C HIS A 171 -17.57 14.83 -8.61
N ALA A 172 -18.10 13.65 -8.92
CA ALA A 172 -19.55 13.38 -8.83
C ALA A 172 -20.11 13.53 -7.40
N ALA A 173 -19.28 13.34 -6.38
CA ALA A 173 -19.64 13.55 -4.98
C ALA A 173 -19.59 15.03 -4.56
N GLY A 174 -19.05 15.93 -5.40
CA GLY A 174 -18.94 17.36 -5.15
C GLY A 174 -17.61 17.80 -4.52
N VAL A 175 -16.55 16.97 -4.61
CA VAL A 175 -15.19 17.48 -4.41
C VAL A 175 -14.87 18.40 -5.60
N PRO A 176 -14.46 19.66 -5.37
CA PRO A 176 -14.15 20.57 -6.47
C PRO A 176 -13.07 19.98 -7.39
N ALA A 177 -13.25 20.14 -8.70
CA ALA A 177 -12.33 19.58 -9.67
C ALA A 177 -10.89 20.08 -9.50
N GLU A 178 -10.72 21.31 -9.02
CA GLU A 178 -9.43 21.90 -8.70
C GLU A 178 -8.78 21.24 -7.47
N CYS A 179 -9.57 20.64 -6.57
CA CYS A 179 -9.05 20.05 -5.33
C CYS A 179 -8.73 18.56 -5.45
N MET A 180 -9.19 17.90 -6.52
CA MET A 180 -8.87 16.52 -6.86
C MET A 180 -8.46 16.44 -8.32
N ARG A 181 -7.16 16.56 -8.59
CA ARG A 181 -6.58 16.58 -9.94
C ARG A 181 -6.04 15.21 -10.32
N LEU A 182 -5.97 14.95 -11.62
CA LEU A 182 -5.51 13.68 -12.19
C LEU A 182 -4.39 13.95 -13.19
N VAL A 183 -3.23 13.33 -12.97
CA VAL A 183 -2.12 13.32 -13.93
C VAL A 183 -2.03 11.93 -14.54
N ILE A 184 -2.36 11.80 -15.81
CA ILE A 184 -2.13 10.58 -16.59
C ILE A 184 -0.72 10.65 -17.18
N GLY A 185 0.06 9.58 -17.01
CA GLY A 185 1.41 9.52 -17.56
C GLY A 185 2.28 8.44 -16.93
N GLY A 186 3.40 8.19 -17.59
CA GLY A 186 4.41 7.21 -17.18
C GLY A 186 5.35 7.71 -16.06
N PRO A 187 6.52 7.06 -15.90
CA PRO A 187 7.51 7.42 -14.88
C PRO A 187 8.00 8.87 -14.97
N ALA A 188 8.08 9.44 -16.19
CA ALA A 188 8.49 10.83 -16.40
C ALA A 188 7.54 11.84 -15.74
N ALA A 189 6.21 11.64 -15.90
CA ALA A 189 5.20 12.46 -15.24
C ALA A 189 5.24 12.30 -13.71
N GLY A 190 5.49 11.07 -13.21
CA GLY A 190 5.67 10.83 -11.78
C GLY A 190 6.89 11.56 -11.20
N LYS A 191 8.00 11.59 -11.94
CA LYS A 191 9.21 12.33 -11.56
C LYS A 191 8.96 13.84 -11.57
N ALA A 192 8.36 14.36 -12.65
CA ALA A 192 8.02 15.79 -12.77
C ALA A 192 7.13 16.24 -11.60
N LEU A 193 6.09 15.46 -11.27
CA LEU A 193 5.20 15.75 -10.14
C LEU A 193 5.94 15.73 -8.80
N ALA A 194 6.83 14.75 -8.55
CA ALA A 194 7.61 14.65 -7.32
C ALA A 194 8.61 15.82 -7.14
N GLU A 195 9.15 16.32 -8.23
CA GLU A 195 10.12 17.43 -8.24
C GLU A 195 9.44 18.79 -8.29
N HIS A 196 8.14 18.87 -8.59
CA HIS A 196 7.42 20.11 -8.84
C HIS A 196 7.43 21.04 -7.61
N PRO A 197 7.80 22.32 -7.76
CA PRO A 197 7.90 23.25 -6.63
C PRO A 197 6.54 23.56 -5.97
N GLY A 198 5.46 23.44 -6.72
CA GLY A 198 4.11 23.75 -6.29
C GLY A 198 3.42 22.69 -5.42
N ILE A 199 4.04 21.56 -5.09
CA ILE A 199 3.50 20.60 -4.11
C ILE A 199 4.12 20.83 -2.73
N ASP A 200 3.36 20.57 -1.66
CA ASP A 200 3.80 20.67 -0.26
C ASP A 200 4.17 19.29 0.32
N GLY A 201 3.96 18.24 -0.46
CA GLY A 201 4.33 16.87 -0.06
C GLY A 201 3.94 15.83 -1.07
N LEU A 202 4.44 14.61 -0.82
CA LEU A 202 4.21 13.46 -1.67
C LEU A 202 3.91 12.23 -0.82
N LEU A 203 2.84 11.53 -1.17
CA LEU A 203 2.37 10.30 -0.57
C LEU A 203 2.48 9.20 -1.62
N PHE A 204 3.26 8.18 -1.32
CA PHE A 204 3.65 7.15 -2.28
C PHE A 204 3.35 5.75 -1.76
N THR A 205 2.80 4.92 -2.61
CA THR A 205 2.77 3.47 -2.44
C THR A 205 3.33 2.80 -3.70
N GLY A 206 4.33 1.92 -3.53
CA GLY A 206 4.96 1.24 -4.66
C GLY A 206 6.25 0.50 -4.31
N SER A 207 7.14 0.32 -5.29
CA SER A 207 8.37 -0.43 -5.10
C SER A 207 9.39 0.30 -4.21
N ALA A 208 10.19 -0.46 -3.45
CA ALA A 208 11.29 0.08 -2.66
C ALA A 208 12.29 0.86 -3.52
N ARG A 209 12.56 0.41 -4.75
CA ARG A 209 13.46 1.11 -5.68
C ARG A 209 12.97 2.55 -5.96
N THR A 210 11.70 2.72 -6.25
CA THR A 210 11.10 4.04 -6.49
C THR A 210 11.06 4.86 -5.21
N GLY A 211 10.64 4.27 -4.08
CA GLY A 211 10.60 4.97 -2.80
C GLY A 211 11.96 5.48 -2.34
N LEU A 212 13.03 4.69 -2.53
CA LEU A 212 14.40 5.13 -2.24
C LEU A 212 14.85 6.29 -3.16
N ALA A 213 14.44 6.28 -4.43
CA ALA A 213 14.71 7.40 -5.34
C ALA A 213 13.98 8.67 -4.90
N LEU A 214 12.71 8.56 -4.51
CA LEU A 214 11.92 9.66 -3.94
C LEU A 214 12.54 10.18 -2.64
N ASN A 215 12.97 9.28 -1.73
CA ASN A 215 13.62 9.68 -0.48
C ASN A 215 14.89 10.52 -0.75
N ARG A 216 15.70 10.15 -1.73
CA ARG A 216 16.87 10.93 -2.14
C ARG A 216 16.48 12.29 -2.74
N ALA A 217 15.43 12.33 -3.57
CA ALA A 217 14.95 13.58 -4.18
C ALA A 217 14.38 14.57 -3.16
N PHE A 218 13.89 14.08 -2.01
CA PHE A 218 13.35 14.89 -0.92
C PHE A 218 14.36 15.21 0.18
N ALA A 219 15.57 14.63 0.15
CA ALA A 219 16.55 14.79 1.22
C ALA A 219 16.90 16.26 1.56
N ASN A 220 16.85 17.16 0.57
CA ASN A 220 17.14 18.59 0.71
C ASN A 220 15.87 19.46 0.66
N LYS A 221 14.68 18.89 0.90
CA LYS A 221 13.40 19.60 0.85
C LYS A 221 12.65 19.44 2.19
N PRO A 222 13.18 19.98 3.30
CA PRO A 222 12.58 19.80 4.63
C PRO A 222 11.20 20.44 4.76
N GLU A 223 10.84 21.36 3.87
CA GLU A 223 9.53 21.99 3.79
C GLU A 223 8.44 21.08 3.24
N LYS A 224 8.78 19.93 2.65
CA LYS A 224 7.83 19.01 2.04
C LYS A 224 7.68 17.73 2.85
N ILE A 225 6.45 17.33 3.11
CA ILE A 225 6.17 16.02 3.72
C ILE A 225 6.39 14.90 2.70
N LEU A 226 6.98 13.79 3.13
CA LEU A 226 7.13 12.58 2.36
C LEU A 226 6.65 11.39 3.17
N ALA A 227 5.65 10.65 2.67
CA ALA A 227 5.20 9.38 3.23
C ALA A 227 5.40 8.26 2.19
N LEU A 228 6.14 7.22 2.59
CA LEU A 228 6.51 6.10 1.73
C LEU A 228 5.96 4.80 2.29
N GLU A 229 5.13 4.14 1.50
CA GLU A 229 4.69 2.76 1.68
C GLU A 229 5.31 1.92 0.57
N MET A 230 6.16 0.97 0.94
CA MET A 230 6.95 0.21 -0.01
C MET A 230 6.73 -1.30 0.18
N GLY A 231 7.28 -2.08 -0.74
CA GLY A 231 7.14 -3.52 -0.74
C GLY A 231 7.71 -4.24 0.47
N GLY A 232 7.69 -5.57 0.44
CA GLY A 232 8.17 -6.41 1.52
C GLY A 232 8.70 -7.76 1.00
N ASN A 233 9.71 -8.29 1.69
CA ASN A 233 10.17 -9.67 1.51
C ASN A 233 9.71 -10.52 2.72
N ASN A 234 8.38 -10.61 2.86
CA ASN A 234 7.71 -10.99 4.11
C ASN A 234 7.89 -12.46 4.47
N PRO A 235 8.27 -12.78 5.72
CA PRO A 235 8.31 -14.14 6.23
C PRO A 235 6.96 -14.60 6.76
N ILE A 236 6.67 -15.89 6.57
CA ILE A 236 5.69 -16.65 7.33
C ILE A 236 6.43 -17.82 7.96
N VAL A 237 6.40 -17.91 9.29
CA VAL A 237 7.05 -18.95 10.07
C VAL A 237 6.00 -19.98 10.47
N VAL A 238 6.25 -21.26 10.21
CA VAL A 238 5.40 -22.37 10.68
C VAL A 238 6.21 -23.24 11.64
N TRP A 239 5.73 -23.33 12.90
CA TRP A 239 6.51 -23.97 13.94
C TRP A 239 5.82 -25.22 14.50
N ASP A 240 5.13 -25.15 15.59
CA ASP A 240 4.61 -26.29 16.35
C ASP A 240 3.10 -26.55 16.10
N THR A 241 2.65 -26.44 14.86
CA THR A 241 1.23 -26.68 14.56
C THR A 241 0.90 -28.17 14.45
N PRO A 242 -0.19 -28.64 15.06
CA PRO A 242 -0.67 -30.00 14.88
C PRO A 242 -1.51 -30.17 13.59
N ASP A 243 -2.00 -29.06 13.02
CA ASP A 243 -2.85 -29.02 11.83
C ASP A 243 -2.06 -28.48 10.63
N VAL A 244 -1.42 -29.42 9.93
CA VAL A 244 -0.62 -29.14 8.74
C VAL A 244 -1.47 -28.63 7.58
N ASP A 245 -2.71 -29.13 7.40
CA ASP A 245 -3.57 -28.74 6.29
C ASP A 245 -4.08 -27.29 6.45
N THR A 246 -4.45 -26.90 7.67
CA THR A 246 -4.79 -25.50 7.97
C THR A 246 -3.59 -24.59 7.79
N ALA A 247 -2.40 -24.98 8.26
CA ALA A 247 -1.20 -24.20 8.07
C ALA A 247 -0.85 -24.04 6.57
N ALA A 248 -0.93 -25.11 5.79
CA ALA A 248 -0.74 -25.08 4.34
C ALA A 248 -1.73 -24.13 3.64
N THR A 249 -2.99 -24.14 4.07
CA THR A 249 -4.02 -23.23 3.53
C THR A 249 -3.67 -21.77 3.81
N ILE A 250 -3.26 -21.44 5.03
CA ILE A 250 -2.84 -20.07 5.42
C ILE A 250 -1.63 -19.63 4.59
N VAL A 251 -0.65 -20.52 4.39
CA VAL A 251 0.55 -20.22 3.57
C VAL A 251 0.16 -19.96 2.12
N VAL A 252 -0.66 -20.81 1.51
CA VAL A 252 -1.14 -20.65 0.12
C VAL A 252 -1.88 -19.33 -0.06
N GLN A 253 -2.79 -18.98 0.86
CA GLN A 253 -3.49 -17.70 0.84
C GLN A 253 -2.52 -16.53 1.00
N SER A 254 -1.52 -16.64 1.87
CA SER A 254 -0.52 -15.60 2.09
C SER A 254 0.36 -15.37 0.86
N ALA A 255 0.77 -16.44 0.17
CA ALA A 255 1.74 -16.36 -0.92
C ALA A 255 1.12 -16.04 -2.28
N PHE A 256 -0.07 -16.60 -2.58
CA PHE A 256 -0.57 -16.67 -3.95
C PHE A 256 -1.85 -15.85 -4.22
N THR A 257 -2.53 -15.32 -3.21
CA THR A 257 -3.65 -14.38 -3.44
C THR A 257 -3.16 -13.19 -4.28
N SER A 258 -3.95 -12.72 -5.24
CA SER A 258 -3.59 -11.68 -6.23
C SER A 258 -2.39 -12.07 -7.10
N ALA A 259 -2.21 -13.35 -7.39
CA ALA A 259 -0.98 -13.86 -8.05
C ALA A 259 0.30 -13.43 -7.30
N GLY A 260 0.25 -13.34 -5.98
CA GLY A 260 1.37 -12.87 -5.14
C GLY A 260 1.65 -11.38 -5.27
N GLN A 261 0.85 -10.58 -5.97
CA GLN A 261 1.08 -9.15 -6.19
C GLN A 261 0.54 -8.27 -5.03
N ARG A 262 0.82 -8.68 -3.79
CA ARG A 262 0.54 -7.89 -2.58
C ARG A 262 1.84 -7.53 -1.89
N CYS A 263 1.94 -6.31 -1.41
CA CYS A 263 3.08 -5.87 -0.60
C CYS A 263 3.26 -6.72 0.67
N THR A 264 2.16 -7.28 1.21
CA THR A 264 2.14 -8.17 2.37
C THR A 264 2.18 -9.66 2.03
N ALA A 265 2.27 -10.05 0.75
CA ALA A 265 2.33 -11.47 0.40
C ALA A 265 3.56 -12.15 1.02
N ALA A 266 3.39 -13.36 1.52
CA ALA A 266 4.51 -14.18 1.98
C ALA A 266 5.43 -14.51 0.81
N ARG A 267 6.69 -14.10 0.90
CA ARG A 267 7.74 -14.43 -0.07
C ARG A 267 8.64 -15.53 0.45
N ARG A 268 8.73 -15.65 1.76
CA ARG A 268 9.61 -16.58 2.45
C ARG A 268 8.80 -17.38 3.47
N LEU A 269 8.76 -18.69 3.28
CA LEU A 269 8.21 -19.64 4.23
C LEU A 269 9.37 -20.25 5.02
N ILE A 270 9.33 -20.11 6.33
CA ILE A 270 10.33 -20.66 7.24
C ILE A 270 9.66 -21.75 8.06
N VAL A 271 10.16 -22.97 7.99
CA VAL A 271 9.48 -24.15 8.55
C VAL A 271 10.38 -24.85 9.54
N GLN A 272 9.82 -25.23 10.70
CA GLN A 272 10.47 -26.13 11.65
C GLN A 272 10.86 -27.45 10.97
N ASP A 273 12.06 -27.94 11.22
CA ASP A 273 12.62 -29.12 10.59
C ASP A 273 11.66 -30.33 10.60
N ALA A 274 11.07 -30.63 11.74
CA ALA A 274 10.15 -31.76 11.89
C ALA A 274 8.84 -31.62 11.06
N LEU A 275 8.43 -30.41 10.72
CA LEU A 275 7.22 -30.13 9.95
C LEU A 275 7.51 -29.91 8.45
N TYR A 276 8.76 -29.82 8.05
CA TYR A 276 9.15 -29.40 6.71
C TYR A 276 8.52 -30.30 5.62
N ASP A 277 8.80 -31.59 5.65
CA ASP A 277 8.36 -32.48 4.58
C ASP A 277 6.83 -32.59 4.49
N PRO A 278 6.06 -32.83 5.58
CA PRO A 278 4.62 -32.91 5.51
C PRO A 278 3.96 -31.57 5.12
N LEU A 279 4.47 -30.44 5.60
CA LEU A 279 3.90 -29.13 5.28
C LEU A 279 4.19 -28.72 3.83
N VAL A 280 5.41 -28.90 3.36
CA VAL A 280 5.79 -28.59 1.97
C VAL A 280 4.97 -29.44 0.99
N ALA A 281 4.80 -30.75 1.28
CA ALA A 281 3.96 -31.62 0.47
C ALA A 281 2.48 -31.17 0.45
N ALA A 282 1.94 -30.74 1.59
CA ALA A 282 0.57 -30.22 1.68
C ALA A 282 0.39 -28.92 0.90
N ILE A 283 1.34 -27.97 1.01
CA ILE A 283 1.34 -26.72 0.24
C ILE A 283 1.45 -27.00 -1.26
N ASP A 284 2.36 -27.88 -1.69
CA ASP A 284 2.54 -28.23 -3.10
C ASP A 284 1.26 -28.85 -3.69
N LYS A 285 0.61 -29.75 -2.95
CA LYS A 285 -0.66 -30.35 -3.34
C LYS A 285 -1.77 -29.32 -3.49
N LEU A 286 -1.87 -28.34 -2.57
CA LEU A 286 -2.85 -27.25 -2.66
C LEU A 286 -2.52 -26.29 -3.81
N ALA A 287 -1.27 -25.85 -3.94
CA ALA A 287 -0.81 -24.99 -5.02
C ALA A 287 -1.08 -25.59 -6.41
N GLY A 288 -0.95 -26.92 -6.54
CA GLY A 288 -1.27 -27.66 -7.78
C GLY A 288 -2.75 -27.71 -8.12
N ARG A 289 -3.64 -27.32 -7.22
CA ARG A 289 -5.10 -27.29 -7.42
C ARG A 289 -5.66 -25.88 -7.56
N LEU A 290 -4.83 -24.86 -7.44
CA LEU A 290 -5.28 -23.48 -7.62
C LEU A 290 -5.75 -23.27 -9.06
N ILE A 291 -6.92 -22.70 -9.21
CA ILE A 291 -7.44 -22.30 -10.51
C ILE A 291 -6.80 -20.97 -10.86
N VAL A 292 -6.04 -20.95 -11.94
CA VAL A 292 -5.46 -19.75 -12.54
C VAL A 292 -6.26 -19.46 -13.81
N GLY A 293 -6.83 -18.25 -13.93
CA GLY A 293 -7.70 -17.94 -15.05
C GLY A 293 -7.97 -16.44 -15.21
N ALA A 294 -8.77 -16.10 -16.22
CA ALA A 294 -9.18 -14.73 -16.47
C ALA A 294 -10.16 -14.23 -15.39
N PRO A 295 -10.30 -12.92 -15.19
CA PRO A 295 -11.11 -12.34 -14.11
C PRO A 295 -12.54 -12.86 -14.00
N HIS A 296 -13.15 -13.23 -15.12
CA HIS A 296 -14.57 -13.61 -15.21
C HIS A 296 -14.78 -15.08 -15.54
N ASP A 297 -13.72 -15.90 -15.49
CA ASP A 297 -13.86 -17.35 -15.76
C ASP A 297 -14.79 -18.05 -14.77
N ASP A 298 -15.43 -19.10 -15.25
CA ASP A 298 -16.23 -20.02 -14.45
C ASP A 298 -15.68 -21.46 -14.62
N PRO A 299 -15.27 -22.14 -13.54
CA PRO A 299 -15.33 -21.72 -12.14
C PRO A 299 -14.39 -20.52 -11.86
N GLN A 300 -14.79 -19.71 -10.88
CA GLN A 300 -14.01 -18.50 -10.51
C GLN A 300 -12.57 -18.87 -10.15
N PRO A 301 -11.56 -18.16 -10.72
CA PRO A 301 -10.17 -18.43 -10.43
C PRO A 301 -9.80 -17.96 -9.01
N PHE A 302 -8.80 -18.64 -8.42
CA PHE A 302 -8.17 -18.19 -7.17
C PHE A 302 -7.26 -16.99 -7.42
N MET A 303 -6.54 -17.00 -8.54
CA MET A 303 -5.68 -15.89 -8.99
C MET A 303 -5.73 -15.74 -10.51
N GLY A 304 -5.54 -14.53 -10.96
CA GLY A 304 -5.43 -14.17 -12.36
C GLY A 304 -3.98 -14.14 -12.84
N PRO A 305 -3.71 -13.51 -14.01
CA PRO A 305 -2.37 -13.23 -14.49
C PRO A 305 -1.67 -12.17 -13.61
N VAL A 306 -0.36 -12.03 -13.75
CA VAL A 306 0.34 -10.85 -13.28
C VAL A 306 0.05 -9.67 -14.19
N ILE A 307 0.45 -8.46 -13.79
CA ILE A 307 -0.01 -7.20 -14.39
C ILE A 307 0.32 -7.04 -15.89
N ASP A 308 1.45 -7.58 -16.36
CA ASP A 308 1.85 -7.54 -17.76
C ASP A 308 2.98 -8.52 -18.06
N ASN A 309 3.31 -8.65 -19.36
CA ASN A 309 4.38 -9.54 -19.83
C ASN A 309 5.76 -9.17 -19.26
N PRO A 310 6.19 -7.88 -19.18
CA PRO A 310 7.45 -7.53 -18.54
C PRO A 310 7.55 -7.96 -17.07
N ALA A 311 6.43 -7.94 -16.33
CA ALA A 311 6.41 -8.46 -14.97
C ALA A 311 6.56 -9.99 -14.94
N ALA A 312 5.90 -10.70 -15.86
CA ALA A 312 6.03 -12.15 -15.99
C ALA A 312 7.46 -12.55 -16.37
N ASP A 313 8.07 -11.86 -17.34
CA ASP A 313 9.46 -12.09 -17.75
C ASP A 313 10.43 -11.87 -16.57
N GLY A 314 10.29 -10.76 -15.85
CA GLY A 314 11.11 -10.48 -14.66
C GLY A 314 10.96 -11.50 -13.55
N LEU A 315 9.77 -12.10 -13.38
CA LEU A 315 9.54 -13.18 -12.40
C LEU A 315 10.18 -14.49 -12.85
N GLN A 316 10.12 -14.81 -14.15
CA GLN A 316 10.83 -15.98 -14.71
C GLN A 316 12.35 -15.84 -14.54
N ASP A 317 12.90 -14.66 -14.87
CA ASP A 317 14.32 -14.35 -14.67
C ASP A 317 14.71 -14.44 -13.18
N GLY A 318 13.87 -13.92 -12.28
CA GLY A 318 14.08 -14.02 -10.84
C GLY A 318 14.08 -15.47 -10.34
N PHE A 319 13.15 -16.29 -10.82
CA PHE A 319 13.07 -17.72 -10.49
C PHE A 319 14.30 -18.48 -10.99
N VAL A 320 14.70 -18.26 -12.26
CA VAL A 320 15.93 -18.83 -12.83
C VAL A 320 17.16 -18.36 -12.07
N GLY A 321 17.18 -17.10 -11.65
CA GLY A 321 18.25 -16.53 -10.81
C GLY A 321 18.40 -17.22 -9.47
N LEU A 322 17.31 -17.68 -8.85
CA LEU A 322 17.35 -18.50 -7.64
C LEU A 322 17.90 -19.90 -7.93
N LEU A 323 17.50 -20.53 -9.04
CA LEU A 323 18.00 -21.85 -9.44
C LEU A 323 19.50 -21.85 -9.69
N THR A 324 20.00 -20.87 -10.43
CA THR A 324 21.42 -20.77 -10.77
C THR A 324 22.32 -20.53 -9.57
N ARG A 325 21.75 -20.08 -8.45
CA ARG A 325 22.43 -19.87 -7.16
C ARG A 325 22.31 -21.06 -6.20
N GLY A 326 21.73 -22.17 -6.65
CA GLY A 326 21.65 -23.40 -5.87
C GLY A 326 20.29 -23.67 -5.21
N GLY A 327 19.26 -22.87 -5.52
CA GLY A 327 17.89 -23.18 -5.09
C GLY A 327 17.39 -24.51 -5.69
N ARG A 328 16.67 -25.29 -4.92
CA ARG A 328 16.10 -26.57 -5.34
C ARG A 328 14.61 -26.41 -5.64
N VAL A 329 14.18 -26.81 -6.83
CA VAL A 329 12.76 -26.72 -7.22
C VAL A 329 11.91 -27.66 -6.39
N ILE A 330 10.87 -27.13 -5.77
CA ILE A 330 9.75 -27.91 -5.22
C ILE A 330 8.61 -27.91 -6.27
N ARG A 331 8.29 -26.74 -6.81
CA ARG A 331 7.29 -26.55 -7.88
C ARG A 331 7.83 -25.52 -8.89
N HIS A 332 7.82 -25.87 -10.17
CA HIS A 332 8.27 -24.99 -11.24
C HIS A 332 7.34 -23.79 -11.44
N LEU A 333 7.92 -22.62 -11.75
CA LEU A 333 7.21 -21.50 -12.32
C LEU A 333 6.92 -21.79 -13.80
N VAL A 334 5.66 -21.90 -14.17
CA VAL A 334 5.24 -22.15 -15.55
C VAL A 334 4.43 -20.98 -16.05
N ARG A 335 4.77 -20.47 -17.23
CA ARG A 335 3.94 -19.54 -17.99
C ARG A 335 3.09 -20.35 -18.93
N SER A 336 1.76 -20.32 -18.76
CA SER A 336 0.83 -21.18 -19.52
C SER A 336 0.62 -20.71 -20.95
N ASP A 337 0.78 -19.40 -21.21
CA ASP A 337 0.67 -18.76 -22.52
C ASP A 337 1.89 -17.86 -22.76
N PRO A 338 2.67 -18.04 -23.83
CA PRO A 338 3.85 -17.23 -24.09
C PRO A 338 3.53 -15.75 -24.36
N ASP A 339 2.33 -15.44 -24.84
CA ASP A 339 1.90 -14.08 -25.21
C ASP A 339 1.16 -13.36 -24.08
N LEU A 340 0.75 -14.08 -23.02
CA LEU A 340 0.00 -13.56 -21.88
C LEU A 340 0.72 -13.81 -20.56
N PRO A 341 0.54 -12.95 -19.54
CA PRO A 341 1.30 -13.01 -18.29
C PRO A 341 0.70 -13.97 -17.24
N PHE A 342 0.18 -15.12 -17.66
CA PHE A 342 -0.34 -16.14 -16.73
C PHE A 342 0.81 -17.00 -16.21
N LEU A 343 1.04 -16.94 -14.91
CA LEU A 343 2.06 -17.71 -14.20
C LEU A 343 1.42 -18.68 -13.22
N SER A 344 1.95 -19.90 -13.15
CA SER A 344 1.57 -20.85 -12.09
C SER A 344 2.19 -20.47 -10.75
N PRO A 345 1.61 -20.92 -9.61
CA PRO A 345 2.32 -20.90 -8.33
C PRO A 345 3.63 -21.67 -8.43
N ALA A 346 4.69 -21.12 -7.84
CA ALA A 346 6.02 -21.73 -7.80
C ALA A 346 6.58 -21.78 -6.38
N MET A 347 7.37 -22.81 -6.09
CA MET A 347 8.03 -23.02 -4.80
C MET A 347 9.49 -23.44 -5.02
N ILE A 348 10.40 -22.85 -4.26
CA ILE A 348 11.82 -23.14 -4.35
C ILE A 348 12.42 -23.24 -2.95
N ASP A 349 13.09 -24.36 -2.64
CA ASP A 349 13.84 -24.53 -1.41
C ASP A 349 15.18 -23.78 -1.53
N VAL A 350 15.42 -22.89 -0.58
CA VAL A 350 16.60 -22.04 -0.50
C VAL A 350 17.41 -22.26 0.77
N THR A 351 17.16 -23.36 1.49
CA THR A 351 17.81 -23.70 2.77
C THR A 351 19.33 -23.66 2.65
N ASP A 352 19.87 -24.37 1.66
CA ASP A 352 21.31 -24.50 1.47
C ASP A 352 21.92 -23.43 0.55
N MET A 353 21.18 -22.35 0.26
CA MET A 353 21.63 -21.29 -0.64
C MET A 353 22.39 -20.21 0.15
N PRO A 354 23.72 -20.07 -0.01
CA PRO A 354 24.53 -19.16 0.80
C PRO A 354 24.27 -17.67 0.48
N ASP A 355 24.11 -17.34 -0.80
CA ASP A 355 23.98 -15.97 -1.29
C ASP A 355 22.56 -15.71 -1.86
N ARG A 356 21.57 -15.68 -0.96
CA ARG A 356 20.20 -15.40 -1.36
C ARG A 356 20.02 -13.92 -1.66
N PRO A 357 19.47 -13.57 -2.85
CA PRO A 357 19.15 -12.19 -3.14
C PRO A 357 17.99 -11.72 -2.26
N ASP A 358 18.19 -10.62 -1.53
CA ASP A 358 17.11 -9.93 -0.82
C ASP A 358 16.33 -9.05 -1.80
N ALA A 359 15.50 -9.71 -2.61
CA ALA A 359 14.69 -9.09 -3.65
C ALA A 359 13.21 -9.45 -3.48
N GLU A 360 12.35 -8.46 -3.61
CA GLU A 360 10.90 -8.67 -3.68
C GLU A 360 10.53 -9.20 -5.07
N LEU A 361 10.30 -10.51 -5.18
CA LEU A 361 9.72 -11.12 -6.38
C LEU A 361 8.19 -10.95 -6.32
N PHE A 362 7.68 -9.87 -6.94
CA PHE A 362 6.28 -9.45 -6.79
C PHE A 362 5.33 -10.29 -7.66
N GLY A 363 5.28 -11.60 -7.38
CA GLY A 363 4.53 -12.61 -8.13
C GLY A 363 4.36 -13.90 -7.34
N PRO A 364 3.83 -14.97 -7.97
CA PRO A 364 3.44 -16.20 -7.30
C PRO A 364 4.64 -17.15 -7.03
N ILE A 365 5.68 -16.64 -6.38
CA ILE A 365 6.90 -17.39 -6.05
C ILE A 365 7.09 -17.39 -4.54
N LEU A 366 7.18 -18.58 -3.94
CA LEU A 366 7.42 -18.80 -2.53
C LEU A 366 8.79 -19.48 -2.33
N GLN A 367 9.69 -18.80 -1.63
CA GLN A 367 10.96 -19.38 -1.17
C GLN A 367 10.72 -20.11 0.14
N VAL A 368 11.26 -21.34 0.26
CA VAL A 368 11.08 -22.19 1.43
C VAL A 368 12.41 -22.38 2.12
N PHE A 369 12.44 -22.24 3.43
CA PHE A 369 13.61 -22.39 4.28
C PHE A 369 13.30 -23.36 5.44
N ARG A 370 14.20 -24.30 5.71
CA ARG A 370 14.12 -25.23 6.82
C ARG A 370 14.92 -24.65 8.01
N ALA A 371 14.29 -24.47 9.16
CA ALA A 371 14.93 -24.01 10.39
C ALA A 371 15.03 -25.13 11.43
N HIS A 372 16.18 -25.25 12.08
CA HIS A 372 16.45 -26.28 13.07
C HIS A 372 15.98 -25.87 14.47
N ASP A 373 16.05 -24.60 14.81
CA ASP A 373 15.54 -24.05 16.06
C ASP A 373 14.80 -22.72 15.84
N PHE A 374 14.09 -22.26 16.87
CA PHE A 374 13.22 -21.09 16.76
C PHE A 374 13.99 -19.77 16.69
N ASP A 375 15.22 -19.72 17.23
CA ASP A 375 16.06 -18.52 17.15
C ASP A 375 16.59 -18.36 15.72
N GLU A 376 17.03 -19.44 15.08
CA GLU A 376 17.35 -19.47 13.64
C GLU A 376 16.16 -19.02 12.78
N ALA A 377 14.93 -19.45 13.11
CA ALA A 377 13.74 -19.03 12.39
C ALA A 377 13.50 -17.53 12.50
N ILE A 378 13.72 -16.91 13.67
CA ILE A 378 13.62 -15.45 13.85
C ILE A 378 14.76 -14.72 13.14
N GLU A 379 15.98 -15.23 13.19
CA GLU A 379 17.14 -14.68 12.48
C GLU A 379 16.90 -14.69 10.97
N GLU A 380 16.46 -15.83 10.42
CA GLU A 380 16.11 -15.94 9.02
C GLU A 380 14.95 -15.02 8.64
N ALA A 381 13.92 -14.93 9.48
CA ALA A 381 12.80 -14.01 9.24
C ALA A 381 13.25 -12.54 9.14
N ASN A 382 14.25 -12.16 9.90
CA ASN A 382 14.84 -10.82 9.92
C ASN A 382 15.97 -10.62 8.87
N ALA A 383 16.42 -11.67 8.18
CA ALA A 383 17.49 -11.61 7.18
C ALA A 383 17.02 -10.90 5.88
N THR A 384 16.54 -9.69 6.03
CA THR A 384 16.05 -8.83 4.93
C THR A 384 16.16 -7.35 5.31
N ARG A 385 16.35 -6.50 4.29
CA ARG A 385 16.29 -5.04 4.45
C ARG A 385 14.87 -4.52 4.60
N TYR A 386 13.88 -5.31 4.21
CA TYR A 386 12.45 -4.99 4.35
C TYR A 386 11.95 -5.23 5.77
N GLY A 387 10.71 -4.90 6.02
CA GLY A 387 10.05 -5.12 7.31
C GLY A 387 8.60 -4.66 7.29
N LEU A 388 7.80 -5.17 6.31
CA LEU A 388 6.38 -4.78 6.20
C LEU A 388 5.49 -5.70 7.01
N ALA A 389 5.43 -6.99 6.69
CA ALA A 389 4.57 -7.95 7.34
C ALA A 389 5.32 -9.22 7.72
N ALA A 390 4.91 -9.86 8.80
CA ALA A 390 5.39 -11.17 9.23
C ALA A 390 4.24 -11.94 9.89
N SER A 391 4.28 -13.27 9.82
CA SER A 391 3.31 -14.12 10.52
C SER A 391 3.98 -15.34 11.15
N LEU A 392 3.48 -15.75 12.31
CA LEU A 392 3.80 -17.01 12.95
C LEU A 392 2.57 -17.91 12.98
N ILE A 393 2.71 -19.16 12.58
CA ILE A 393 1.73 -20.22 12.79
C ILE A 393 2.30 -21.15 13.88
N SER A 394 1.68 -21.15 15.05
CA SER A 394 2.10 -21.86 16.23
C SER A 394 0.96 -21.96 17.23
N GLN A 395 0.85 -23.08 17.95
CA GLN A 395 -0.12 -23.23 19.02
C GLN A 395 0.39 -22.71 20.38
N THR A 396 1.67 -22.34 20.47
CA THR A 396 2.32 -21.95 21.74
C THR A 396 2.38 -20.43 21.91
N PRO A 397 1.57 -19.81 22.80
CA PRO A 397 1.57 -18.35 23.02
C PRO A 397 2.94 -17.78 23.35
N ALA A 398 3.74 -18.49 24.14
CA ALA A 398 5.10 -18.04 24.51
C ALA A 398 6.03 -17.91 23.29
N LEU A 399 5.85 -18.74 22.25
CA LEU A 399 6.59 -18.58 21.00
C LEU A 399 6.13 -17.36 20.22
N TYR A 400 4.81 -17.06 20.26
CA TYR A 400 4.33 -15.81 19.67
C TYR A 400 4.88 -14.58 20.38
N ASP A 401 4.92 -14.57 21.72
CA ASP A 401 5.50 -13.45 22.48
C ASP A 401 6.98 -13.24 22.10
N ARG A 402 7.77 -14.34 21.97
CA ARG A 402 9.17 -14.28 21.50
C ARG A 402 9.26 -13.79 20.06
N PHE A 403 8.38 -14.28 19.17
CA PHE A 403 8.32 -13.85 17.77
C PHE A 403 7.98 -12.36 17.67
N TRP A 404 6.95 -11.92 18.37
CA TRP A 404 6.53 -10.52 18.38
C TRP A 404 7.64 -9.59 18.87
N ALA A 405 8.37 -9.98 19.91
CA ALA A 405 9.48 -9.20 20.44
C ALA A 405 10.71 -9.19 19.52
N GLY A 406 10.96 -10.29 18.80
CA GLY A 406 12.16 -10.47 17.98
C GLY A 406 12.03 -10.07 16.52
N ILE A 407 10.81 -10.09 15.95
CA ILE A 407 10.60 -9.82 14.53
C ILE A 407 10.61 -8.32 14.21
N ARG A 408 11.21 -7.95 13.09
CA ARG A 408 11.29 -6.59 12.59
C ARG A 408 10.28 -6.37 11.45
N ALA A 409 9.02 -6.14 11.80
CA ALA A 409 7.94 -5.87 10.84
C ALA A 409 6.91 -4.89 11.41
N GLY A 410 6.23 -4.14 10.54
CA GLY A 410 5.17 -3.21 10.95
C GLY A 410 3.81 -3.89 11.16
N VAL A 411 3.59 -5.06 10.55
CA VAL A 411 2.40 -5.90 10.72
C VAL A 411 2.86 -7.28 11.18
N VAL A 412 2.45 -7.71 12.36
CA VAL A 412 2.83 -9.01 12.94
C VAL A 412 1.58 -9.80 13.27
N ASN A 413 1.41 -10.94 12.61
CA ASN A 413 0.23 -11.78 12.74
C ASN A 413 0.54 -13.09 13.47
N TRP A 414 -0.46 -13.64 14.14
CA TRP A 414 -0.41 -14.96 14.77
C TRP A 414 -1.58 -15.81 14.28
N ASN A 415 -1.27 -16.98 13.74
CA ASN A 415 -2.25 -17.93 13.19
C ASN A 415 -3.18 -17.28 12.13
N ARG A 416 -2.63 -16.36 11.38
CA ARG A 416 -3.33 -15.64 10.29
C ARG A 416 -2.40 -15.50 9.09
N PRO A 417 -2.95 -15.29 7.89
CA PRO A 417 -2.15 -14.93 6.73
C PRO A 417 -1.33 -13.64 6.98
N THR A 418 -0.26 -13.45 6.23
CA THR A 418 0.48 -12.17 6.21
C THR A 418 -0.34 -11.04 5.59
N ASN A 419 -1.35 -11.39 4.80
CA ASN A 419 -2.31 -10.49 4.14
C ASN A 419 -3.45 -10.07 5.07
N GLY A 420 -4.22 -9.04 4.66
CA GLY A 420 -5.48 -8.68 5.33
C GLY A 420 -5.30 -7.79 6.56
N ALA A 421 -4.28 -6.93 6.58
CA ALA A 421 -4.12 -5.92 7.60
C ALA A 421 -5.36 -5.01 7.68
N PRO A 422 -5.93 -4.76 8.88
CA PRO A 422 -7.13 -3.97 9.04
C PRO A 422 -6.86 -2.47 8.77
N SER A 423 -7.71 -1.82 7.98
CA SER A 423 -7.55 -0.39 7.65
C SER A 423 -7.82 0.56 8.82
N ASN A 424 -8.39 0.08 9.92
CA ASN A 424 -8.60 0.82 11.18
C ASN A 424 -7.43 0.68 12.17
N ALA A 425 -6.30 0.19 11.71
CA ALA A 425 -5.03 0.11 12.43
C ALA A 425 -3.91 0.79 11.63
N PRO A 426 -2.73 1.07 12.22
CA PRO A 426 -1.60 1.54 11.44
C PRO A 426 -1.17 0.48 10.42
N PHE A 427 -0.81 0.93 9.22
CA PHE A 427 -0.25 0.09 8.19
C PHE A 427 1.03 0.73 7.66
N GLY A 428 2.12 0.00 7.69
CA GLY A 428 3.41 0.46 7.20
C GLY A 428 4.54 -0.40 7.72
N GLY A 429 5.70 -0.27 7.11
CA GLY A 429 6.86 -1.08 7.45
C GLY A 429 8.03 -0.26 7.98
N VAL A 430 9.02 -1.00 8.45
CA VAL A 430 10.35 -0.50 8.81
C VAL A 430 11.38 -0.90 7.75
N GLY A 431 12.60 -0.41 7.86
CA GLY A 431 13.64 -0.68 6.87
C GLY A 431 13.24 -0.14 5.49
N TRP A 432 13.38 -0.97 4.44
CA TRP A 432 13.02 -0.59 3.07
C TRP A 432 11.53 -0.69 2.74
N SER A 433 10.70 -0.96 3.75
CA SER A 433 9.24 -1.02 3.57
C SER A 433 8.52 0.28 3.89
N GLY A 434 9.20 1.27 4.47
CA GLY A 434 8.60 2.56 4.78
C GLY A 434 9.60 3.57 5.36
N ASN A 435 9.13 4.79 5.61
CA ASN A 435 9.93 5.87 6.20
C ASN A 435 9.36 6.39 7.52
N HIS A 436 8.85 5.49 8.38
CA HIS A 436 8.26 5.79 9.69
C HIS A 436 7.01 6.67 9.64
N ARG A 437 6.27 6.60 8.53
CA ARG A 437 4.98 7.27 8.35
C ARG A 437 3.93 6.26 7.94
N PRO A 438 3.49 5.41 8.89
CA PRO A 438 2.49 4.38 8.58
C PRO A 438 1.19 5.01 8.07
N SER A 439 0.60 4.37 7.09
CA SER A 439 -0.64 4.75 6.45
C SER A 439 -1.88 4.17 7.16
N ALA A 440 -2.94 3.95 6.43
CA ALA A 440 -4.24 3.48 6.89
C ALA A 440 -4.83 4.41 7.97
N TYR A 441 -5.02 3.96 9.21
CA TYR A 441 -5.56 4.78 10.29
C TYR A 441 -4.63 5.95 10.65
N TYR A 442 -3.32 5.74 10.52
CA TYR A 442 -2.29 6.73 10.85
C TYR A 442 -2.03 7.74 9.73
N ALA A 443 -2.67 7.60 8.57
CA ALA A 443 -2.57 8.58 7.50
C ALA A 443 -3.02 10.00 7.93
N ALA A 444 -3.86 10.12 8.95
CA ALA A 444 -4.25 11.39 9.54
C ALA A 444 -3.03 12.20 10.04
N ASP A 445 -1.97 11.54 10.54
CA ASP A 445 -0.81 12.19 11.15
C ASP A 445 0.06 12.94 10.12
N TYR A 446 0.18 12.40 8.90
CA TYR A 446 1.00 13.03 7.87
C TYR A 446 0.19 13.86 6.87
N CYS A 447 -1.15 13.85 6.96
CA CYS A 447 -2.00 14.70 6.12
C CYS A 447 -2.27 16.09 6.72
N ALA A 448 -1.83 16.33 7.96
CA ALA A 448 -1.96 17.62 8.65
C ALA A 448 -0.81 17.83 9.61
N TYR A 449 -0.46 19.08 9.88
CA TYR A 449 0.58 19.40 10.87
C TYR A 449 -0.01 20.08 12.10
N PRO A 450 0.50 19.77 13.31
CA PRO A 450 0.02 20.36 14.55
C PRO A 450 0.49 21.81 14.70
N VAL A 451 -0.37 22.67 15.23
CA VAL A 451 -0.09 24.05 15.55
C VAL A 451 -0.51 24.32 16.99
N VAL A 452 0.40 24.81 17.80
CA VAL A 452 0.10 25.32 19.13
C VAL A 452 -0.14 26.83 19.06
N SER A 453 -1.19 27.30 19.73
CA SER A 453 -1.45 28.73 19.88
C SER A 453 -1.72 29.08 21.33
N SER A 454 -1.19 30.20 21.77
CA SER A 454 -1.50 30.84 23.06
C SER A 454 -2.36 32.07 22.79
N GLU A 455 -3.58 32.08 23.31
CA GLU A 455 -4.61 33.03 22.89
C GLU A 455 -5.13 33.80 24.08
N ALA A 456 -5.25 35.13 23.96
CA ALA A 456 -5.92 36.00 24.90
C ALA A 456 -6.84 36.95 24.13
N GLU A 457 -8.01 37.29 24.72
CA GLU A 457 -8.98 38.19 24.09
C GLU A 457 -8.47 39.63 24.00
N ALA A 458 -7.57 40.02 24.92
CA ALA A 458 -6.94 41.33 24.93
C ALA A 458 -5.44 41.21 25.19
N ALA A 459 -4.66 42.04 24.54
CA ALA A 459 -3.23 42.13 24.82
C ALA A 459 -3.02 42.64 26.27
N ARG A 460 -2.23 41.85 27.01
CA ARG A 460 -1.79 42.24 28.37
C ARG A 460 -0.29 42.07 28.44
N ALA A 461 0.39 43.07 28.97
CA ALA A 461 1.80 43.04 29.26
C ALA A 461 2.05 43.33 30.72
N ALA A 462 3.04 42.66 31.30
CA ALA A 462 3.61 43.04 32.59
C ALA A 462 5.09 43.33 32.37
N ILE A 463 5.57 44.36 33.05
CA ILE A 463 6.99 44.68 33.03
C ILE A 463 7.73 43.57 33.76
N GLY A 464 8.58 42.83 33.04
CA GLY A 464 9.39 41.75 33.59
C GLY A 464 10.67 42.26 34.27
N ILE A 465 11.34 41.40 35.00
CA ILE A 465 12.63 41.68 35.63
C ILE A 465 13.63 42.18 34.59
N GLY A 466 14.24 43.33 34.84
CA GLY A 466 15.22 43.94 33.94
C GLY A 466 14.65 44.84 32.84
N LEU A 467 13.32 44.86 32.66
CA LEU A 467 12.63 45.81 31.79
C LEU A 467 12.31 47.07 32.62
N ARG A 468 12.78 48.23 32.20
CA ARG A 468 12.47 49.50 32.87
C ARG A 468 11.23 50.12 32.26
N ASP A 469 10.42 50.76 33.11
CA ASP A 469 9.32 51.62 32.65
C ASP A 469 9.88 52.77 31.84
N PRO A 470 9.28 53.17 30.70
CA PRO A 470 9.76 54.22 29.83
C PRO A 470 9.84 55.60 30.50
#